data_deb1de9eba9ac2fd34d8a78451a6df05
#
_entry.id   deb1de9eba9ac2fd34d8a78451a6df05
#
_cell.length_a   1.000
_cell.length_b   1.000
_cell.length_c   1.000
_cell.angle_alpha   90.00
_cell.angle_beta   90.00
_cell.angle_gamma   90.00
#
_symmetry.space_group_name_H-M   'P 1'
#
loop_
_entity.id
_entity.type
_entity.pdbx_description
1 polymer ?
#
loop_
_entity_poly.entity_id
_entity_poly.type
_entity_poly.pdbx_seq_one_letter_code
_entity_poly.pdbx_strand_id
1 'polypeptide(L)'
;MREVRLVGLLWLVGWGSILAEGCAGGAPRTAGTYIVQPRDTLYSIAWRHDLDYRDLARWNHIGGDFRITVGQVLTLKPAGYRSGAAHAAGSPASRPPTPQPPRGSPLAPVAVSPAPGMARPGQPCGPDAQHWLWPTSHGSAPRSVPGGGILLLGTVGQAIRAACAGRVVYAGSGIRGYGNLIIIKHGDSVLSAYAHTVDLAVREGQEVGGGEEIAHMGTGPHDIAALYFEIRLSGKPVDPLSFLPGE
;
A
#
# COMPACT_ATOMS: atom_id res chain seq x y z
N MET A 1 -79.40 -20.96 -2.68
CA MET A 1 -79.99 -20.68 -4.03
C MET A 1 -79.01 -19.77 -4.79
N ARG A 2 -78.69 -20.21 -5.93
CA ARG A 2 -78.06 -19.65 -7.13
C ARG A 2 -76.54 -20.01 -7.32
N GLU A 3 -76.43 -21.06 -8.09
CA GLU A 3 -75.29 -21.36 -8.96
C GLU A 3 -75.10 -20.25 -10.00
N VAL A 4 -73.84 -20.03 -10.43
CA VAL A 4 -73.47 -19.73 -11.82
C VAL A 4 -72.01 -20.08 -12.01
N ARG A 5 -71.71 -21.20 -12.58
CA ARG A 5 -71.13 -21.52 -13.89
C ARG A 5 -69.71 -21.07 -14.20
N LEU A 6 -68.87 -22.09 -14.32
CA LEU A 6 -67.62 -22.19 -15.12
C LEU A 6 -67.68 -21.39 -16.42
N VAL A 7 -66.58 -20.70 -16.73
CA VAL A 7 -66.05 -20.66 -18.11
C VAL A 7 -64.54 -20.78 -18.02
N GLY A 8 -64.04 -21.88 -18.52
CA GLY A 8 -62.66 -22.13 -18.72
C GLY A 8 -62.10 -21.33 -19.90
N LEU A 9 -60.88 -20.93 -19.80
CA LEU A 9 -60.05 -20.60 -20.95
C LEU A 9 -58.62 -21.09 -20.70
N LEU A 10 -58.28 -22.21 -21.35
CA LEU A 10 -56.92 -22.70 -21.52
C LEU A 10 -56.14 -21.68 -22.32
N TRP A 11 -55.06 -21.17 -21.76
CA TRP A 11 -53.92 -20.68 -22.53
C TRP A 11 -52.69 -21.49 -22.20
N LEU A 12 -52.42 -22.45 -23.11
CA LEU A 12 -51.09 -23.06 -23.27
C LEU A 12 -50.19 -22.03 -23.90
N VAL A 13 -49.22 -21.52 -23.14
CA VAL A 13 -48.09 -20.82 -23.71
C VAL A 13 -46.82 -21.34 -23.04
N GLY A 14 -46.10 -22.02 -23.81
CA GLY A 14 -44.70 -22.34 -23.91
C GLY A 14 -43.78 -22.10 -22.71
N TRP A 15 -43.32 -23.18 -22.11
CA TRP A 15 -42.11 -23.16 -21.29
C TRP A 15 -40.89 -22.94 -22.20
N GLY A 16 -40.50 -21.70 -22.34
CA GLY A 16 -39.18 -21.36 -22.79
C GLY A 16 -38.19 -21.57 -21.63
N SER A 17 -37.41 -22.64 -21.67
CA SER A 17 -36.27 -22.84 -20.79
C SER A 17 -35.24 -21.76 -21.03
N ILE A 18 -35.26 -20.71 -20.24
CA ILE A 18 -34.13 -19.79 -20.13
C ILE A 18 -33.14 -20.46 -19.19
N LEU A 19 -32.15 -21.10 -19.76
CA LEU A 19 -30.91 -21.44 -19.09
C LEU A 19 -30.27 -20.11 -18.63
N ALA A 20 -30.49 -19.73 -17.38
CA ALA A 20 -29.70 -18.71 -16.73
C ALA A 20 -28.30 -19.31 -16.52
N GLU A 21 -27.42 -19.06 -17.47
CA GLU A 21 -26.00 -19.21 -17.26
C GLU A 21 -25.59 -18.30 -16.12
N GLY A 22 -25.34 -18.92 -14.98
CA GLY A 22 -24.78 -18.28 -13.80
C GLY A 22 -23.42 -17.69 -14.17
N CYS A 23 -23.39 -16.40 -14.48
CA CYS A 23 -22.18 -15.62 -14.46
C CYS A 23 -21.64 -15.62 -13.03
N ALA A 24 -20.79 -16.60 -12.73
CA ALA A 24 -19.83 -16.46 -11.65
C ALA A 24 -18.98 -15.24 -12.00
N GLY A 25 -19.35 -14.08 -11.45
CA GLY A 25 -18.66 -12.81 -11.60
C GLY A 25 -17.32 -12.84 -10.88
N GLY A 26 -16.40 -13.64 -11.35
CA GLY A 26 -14.99 -13.38 -11.17
C GLY A 26 -14.70 -12.12 -11.97
N ALA A 27 -14.45 -10.98 -11.27
CA ALA A 27 -13.98 -9.78 -11.94
C ALA A 27 -12.84 -10.14 -12.88
N PRO A 28 -12.88 -9.73 -14.15
CA PRO A 28 -11.83 -10.04 -15.08
C PRO A 28 -10.53 -9.45 -14.53
N ARG A 29 -9.58 -10.30 -14.18
CA ARG A 29 -8.18 -9.90 -13.98
C ARG A 29 -7.63 -9.55 -15.35
N THR A 30 -8.02 -8.42 -15.82
CA THR A 30 -7.61 -7.91 -17.10
C THR A 30 -6.10 -7.71 -17.07
N ALA A 31 -5.40 -8.34 -18.02
CA ALA A 31 -4.18 -7.78 -18.57
C ALA A 31 -4.59 -6.37 -19.03
N GLY A 32 -4.58 -5.41 -18.10
CA GLY A 32 -5.26 -4.15 -18.24
C GLY A 32 -4.25 -3.03 -18.32
N THR A 33 -4.65 -2.01 -19.00
CA THR A 33 -4.03 -0.70 -18.93
C THR A 33 -4.74 0.11 -17.82
N TYR A 34 -3.99 1.00 -17.17
CA TYR A 34 -4.48 1.94 -16.19
C TYR A 34 -4.15 3.35 -16.67
N ILE A 35 -5.11 4.26 -16.57
CA ILE A 35 -4.88 5.68 -16.86
C ILE A 35 -4.61 6.39 -15.55
N VAL A 36 -3.42 7.00 -15.44
CA VAL A 36 -2.98 7.73 -14.25
C VAL A 36 -3.95 8.86 -13.92
N GLN A 37 -4.45 8.86 -12.70
CA GLN A 37 -5.37 9.85 -12.17
C GLN A 37 -4.62 10.94 -11.38
N PRO A 38 -5.23 12.12 -11.14
CA PRO A 38 -4.67 13.10 -10.21
C PRO A 38 -4.40 12.49 -8.83
N ARG A 39 -3.24 12.79 -8.25
CA ARG A 39 -2.74 12.25 -6.96
C ARG A 39 -2.32 10.79 -6.99
N ASP A 40 -2.28 10.14 -8.15
CA ASP A 40 -1.65 8.83 -8.23
C ASP A 40 -0.12 8.97 -8.20
N THR A 41 0.50 8.05 -7.47
CA THR A 41 1.93 7.75 -7.59
C THR A 41 2.10 6.36 -8.19
N LEU A 42 3.26 6.06 -8.76
CA LEU A 42 3.53 4.70 -9.24
C LEU A 42 3.36 3.67 -8.12
N TYR A 43 3.71 4.05 -6.89
CA TYR A 43 3.56 3.21 -5.70
C TYR A 43 2.09 2.97 -5.34
N SER A 44 1.22 4.00 -5.37
CA SER A 44 -0.20 3.85 -5.07
C SER A 44 -0.93 2.99 -6.11
N ILE A 45 -0.53 3.09 -7.39
CA ILE A 45 -1.07 2.24 -8.46
C ILE A 45 -0.60 0.80 -8.27
N ALA A 46 0.69 0.57 -8.05
CA ALA A 46 1.23 -0.75 -7.78
C ALA A 46 0.58 -1.39 -6.55
N TRP A 47 0.40 -0.61 -5.48
CA TRP A 47 -0.29 -1.05 -4.25
C TRP A 47 -1.72 -1.53 -4.52
N ARG A 48 -2.50 -0.72 -5.24
CA ARG A 48 -3.91 -1.00 -5.58
C ARG A 48 -4.09 -2.28 -6.41
N HIS A 49 -3.06 -2.63 -7.19
CA HIS A 49 -3.09 -3.78 -8.11
C HIS A 49 -2.23 -4.97 -7.66
N ASP A 50 -1.73 -4.96 -6.42
CA ASP A 50 -0.87 -6.00 -5.84
C ASP A 50 0.37 -6.31 -6.70
N LEU A 51 0.99 -5.25 -7.25
CA LEU A 51 2.16 -5.30 -8.11
C LEU A 51 3.40 -4.78 -7.38
N ASP A 52 4.57 -5.26 -7.80
CA ASP A 52 5.83 -4.59 -7.46
C ASP A 52 5.95 -3.32 -8.32
N TYR A 53 6.16 -2.16 -7.67
CA TYR A 53 6.29 -0.87 -8.36
C TYR A 53 7.46 -0.84 -9.35
N ARG A 54 8.52 -1.62 -9.12
CA ARG A 54 9.67 -1.76 -10.04
C ARG A 54 9.29 -2.53 -11.28
N ASP A 55 8.49 -3.58 -11.14
CA ASP A 55 7.95 -4.32 -12.28
C ASP A 55 7.03 -3.43 -13.12
N LEU A 56 6.15 -2.69 -12.44
CA LEU A 56 5.29 -1.71 -13.10
C LEU A 56 6.10 -0.64 -13.83
N ALA A 57 7.17 -0.10 -13.21
CA ALA A 57 8.09 0.83 -13.85
C ALA A 57 8.75 0.23 -15.09
N ARG A 58 9.30 -0.98 -14.95
CA ARG A 58 10.00 -1.69 -16.03
C ARG A 58 9.08 -1.94 -17.23
N TRP A 59 7.85 -2.41 -17.00
CA TRP A 59 6.87 -2.67 -18.07
C TRP A 59 6.46 -1.41 -18.83
N ASN A 60 6.59 -0.26 -18.19
CA ASN A 60 6.19 1.03 -18.77
C ASN A 60 7.37 1.94 -19.11
N HIS A 61 8.60 1.43 -19.07
CA HIS A 61 9.84 2.18 -19.37
C HIS A 61 9.99 3.45 -18.52
N ILE A 62 9.51 3.41 -17.26
CA ILE A 62 9.61 4.51 -16.31
C ILE A 62 10.99 4.47 -15.66
N GLY A 63 11.67 5.62 -15.62
CA GLY A 63 13.00 5.78 -15.04
C GLY A 63 13.04 5.53 -13.52
N GLY A 64 14.25 5.53 -12.96
CA GLY A 64 14.47 5.28 -11.52
C GLY A 64 13.95 6.37 -10.59
N ASP A 65 13.48 7.50 -11.11
CA ASP A 65 12.76 8.53 -10.37
C ASP A 65 11.27 8.19 -10.16
N PHE A 66 10.77 7.15 -10.82
CA PHE A 66 9.40 6.62 -10.72
C PHE A 66 8.30 7.66 -10.97
N ARG A 67 8.62 8.72 -11.73
CA ARG A 67 7.66 9.78 -12.06
C ARG A 67 6.68 9.34 -13.12
N ILE A 68 5.42 9.68 -12.91
CA ILE A 68 4.30 9.45 -13.83
C ILE A 68 3.53 10.74 -14.02
N THR A 69 2.78 10.82 -15.11
CA THR A 69 2.01 12.02 -15.48
C THR A 69 0.53 11.68 -15.54
N VAL A 70 -0.33 12.57 -15.05
CA VAL A 70 -1.79 12.43 -15.17
C VAL A 70 -2.19 12.22 -16.63
N GLY A 71 -3.04 11.23 -16.89
CA GLY A 71 -3.44 10.80 -18.22
C GLY A 71 -2.49 9.80 -18.89
N GLN A 72 -1.31 9.53 -18.33
CA GLN A 72 -0.41 8.50 -18.84
C GLN A 72 -1.09 7.13 -18.75
N VAL A 73 -0.96 6.32 -19.81
CA VAL A 73 -1.48 4.96 -19.85
C VAL A 73 -0.38 4.00 -19.39
N LEU A 74 -0.65 3.24 -18.35
CA LEU A 74 0.26 2.23 -17.81
C LEU A 74 -0.23 0.83 -18.13
N THR A 75 0.67 -0.02 -18.58
CA THR A 75 0.45 -1.48 -18.67
C THR A 75 0.64 -2.09 -17.30
N LEU A 76 -0.43 -2.64 -16.72
CA LEU A 76 -0.40 -3.25 -15.39
C LEU A 76 0.24 -4.64 -15.41
N LYS A 77 0.11 -5.36 -16.52
CA LYS A 77 0.71 -6.69 -16.67
C LYS A 77 0.91 -6.99 -18.17
N PRO A 78 2.13 -7.29 -18.62
CA PRO A 78 2.35 -7.75 -20.00
C PRO A 78 1.67 -9.09 -20.28
N ALA A 79 1.21 -9.29 -21.51
CA ALA A 79 0.71 -10.59 -21.94
C ALA A 79 1.79 -11.68 -21.76
N GLY A 80 1.44 -12.77 -21.08
CA GLY A 80 2.38 -13.89 -20.84
C GLY A 80 3.21 -13.81 -19.54
N TYR A 81 3.10 -12.74 -18.76
CA TYR A 81 3.78 -12.65 -17.47
C TYR A 81 3.18 -13.63 -16.44
N ARG A 82 3.98 -14.61 -16.03
CA ARG A 82 3.66 -15.50 -14.90
C ARG A 82 4.27 -14.93 -13.63
N SER A 83 3.44 -14.56 -12.67
CA SER A 83 3.87 -14.14 -11.32
C SER A 83 4.53 -15.36 -10.65
N GLY A 84 5.85 -15.36 -10.50
CA GLY A 84 6.50 -16.51 -9.88
C GLY A 84 7.99 -16.69 -10.11
N ALA A 85 8.71 -15.71 -10.61
CA ALA A 85 10.18 -15.82 -10.65
C ALA A 85 10.80 -14.98 -9.52
N ALA A 86 11.49 -15.66 -8.61
CA ALA A 86 12.38 -15.07 -7.64
C ALA A 86 13.34 -14.10 -8.36
N HIS A 87 13.40 -12.85 -7.91
CA HIS A 87 14.39 -11.91 -8.38
C HIS A 87 15.75 -12.32 -7.81
N ALA A 88 16.46 -13.14 -8.56
CA ALA A 88 17.89 -13.32 -8.32
C ALA A 88 18.57 -11.97 -8.55
N ALA A 89 19.41 -11.59 -7.58
CA ALA A 89 20.22 -10.38 -7.60
C ALA A 89 20.96 -10.23 -8.91
N GLY A 90 20.58 -9.24 -9.71
CA GLY A 90 21.35 -8.80 -10.87
C GLY A 90 22.49 -7.92 -10.42
N SER A 91 23.71 -8.29 -10.81
CA SER A 91 24.98 -7.63 -10.56
C SER A 91 24.99 -6.13 -10.83
N PRO A 92 25.82 -5.35 -10.12
CA PRO A 92 25.91 -3.91 -10.30
C PRO A 92 26.60 -3.57 -11.63
N ALA A 93 25.86 -2.88 -12.50
CA ALA A 93 26.45 -2.25 -13.66
C ALA A 93 27.28 -1.03 -13.24
N SER A 94 28.50 -0.99 -13.74
CA SER A 94 29.53 0.00 -13.51
C SER A 94 29.07 1.44 -13.69
N ARG A 95 29.31 2.25 -12.68
CA ARG A 95 29.03 3.68 -12.61
C ARG A 95 30.09 4.46 -13.42
N PRO A 96 29.71 5.35 -14.35
CA PRO A 96 30.64 6.34 -14.90
C PRO A 96 30.98 7.40 -13.84
N PRO A 97 32.19 8.00 -13.84
CA PRO A 97 32.57 9.01 -12.87
C PRO A 97 31.85 10.33 -13.11
N THR A 98 31.22 10.86 -12.08
CA THR A 98 30.57 12.18 -12.05
C THR A 98 31.60 13.26 -11.79
N PRO A 99 31.58 14.42 -12.47
CA PRO A 99 32.41 15.57 -12.13
C PRO A 99 31.97 16.17 -10.78
N GLN A 100 32.94 16.43 -9.95
CA GLN A 100 32.78 17.00 -8.61
C GLN A 100 32.67 18.55 -8.73
N PRO A 101 31.63 19.19 -8.21
CA PRO A 101 31.58 20.65 -8.11
C PRO A 101 32.41 21.17 -6.94
N PRO A 102 32.88 22.45 -6.99
CA PRO A 102 33.83 23.00 -6.03
C PRO A 102 33.24 23.19 -4.63
N ARG A 103 34.09 22.94 -3.65
CA ARG A 103 33.83 23.05 -2.22
C ARG A 103 33.55 24.50 -1.82
N GLY A 104 32.29 24.80 -1.46
CA GLY A 104 31.94 25.93 -0.64
C GLY A 104 31.86 25.47 0.82
N SER A 105 32.48 26.20 1.73
CA SER A 105 32.46 25.91 3.17
C SER A 105 31.06 25.96 3.74
N PRO A 106 30.63 24.96 4.51
CA PRO A 106 29.33 24.99 5.17
C PRO A 106 29.42 25.71 6.52
N LEU A 107 28.47 26.61 6.73
CA LEU A 107 28.07 27.06 8.06
C LEU A 107 27.55 25.85 8.84
N ALA A 108 28.05 25.64 10.04
CA ALA A 108 27.70 24.53 10.91
C ALA A 108 26.20 24.49 11.23
N PRO A 109 25.51 23.37 11.06
CA PRO A 109 24.15 23.20 11.55
C PRO A 109 24.17 23.06 13.08
N VAL A 110 23.28 23.78 13.74
CA VAL A 110 23.03 23.63 15.18
C VAL A 110 22.51 22.20 15.39
N ALA A 111 23.28 21.41 16.13
CA ALA A 111 22.90 20.06 16.51
C ALA A 111 21.75 20.12 17.52
N VAL A 112 20.53 19.81 17.08
CA VAL A 112 19.43 19.46 17.98
C VAL A 112 19.69 18.01 18.41
N SER A 113 20.04 17.81 19.67
CA SER A 113 20.20 16.48 20.26
C SER A 113 18.87 15.72 20.19
N PRO A 114 18.82 14.52 19.60
CA PRO A 114 17.61 13.71 19.61
C PRO A 114 17.33 13.22 21.03
N ALA A 115 16.05 13.22 21.41
CA ALA A 115 15.58 12.63 22.66
C ALA A 115 15.94 11.13 22.73
N PRO A 116 16.25 10.57 23.91
CA PRO A 116 16.61 9.16 24.03
C PRO A 116 15.43 8.25 23.66
N GLY A 117 15.63 7.42 22.64
CA GLY A 117 14.63 6.47 22.11
C GLY A 117 14.34 6.59 20.62
N MET A 118 14.82 7.65 19.94
CA MET A 118 14.69 7.75 18.49
C MET A 118 15.80 6.95 17.80
N ALA A 119 15.42 5.97 16.99
CA ALA A 119 16.32 5.34 16.04
C ALA A 119 16.96 6.43 15.16
N ARG A 120 18.28 6.37 14.97
CA ARG A 120 19.03 7.37 14.20
C ARG A 120 18.40 7.54 12.82
N PRO A 121 18.15 8.79 12.35
CA PRO A 121 17.73 9.03 10.98
C PRO A 121 18.74 8.37 10.03
N GLY A 122 18.28 7.46 9.15
CA GLY A 122 19.09 6.93 8.08
C GLY A 122 19.47 5.45 8.13
N GLN A 123 19.07 4.68 9.14
CA GLN A 123 19.31 3.23 9.08
C GLN A 123 18.11 2.54 8.42
N PRO A 124 18.27 2.05 7.16
CA PRO A 124 17.17 1.38 6.47
C PRO A 124 16.84 0.05 7.16
N CYS A 125 15.56 -0.24 7.32
CA CYS A 125 15.13 -1.56 7.72
C CYS A 125 15.16 -2.48 6.51
N GLY A 126 16.00 -3.49 6.60
CA GLY A 126 16.07 -4.55 5.61
C GLY A 126 14.92 -5.56 5.77
N PRO A 127 14.89 -6.56 4.88
CA PRO A 127 13.98 -7.69 5.02
C PRO A 127 14.26 -8.55 6.27
N ASP A 128 15.33 -8.26 6.99
CA ASP A 128 15.85 -9.09 8.08
C ASP A 128 15.25 -8.77 9.46
N ALA A 129 14.11 -8.10 9.51
CA ALA A 129 13.37 -7.77 10.74
C ALA A 129 14.15 -6.96 11.80
N GLN A 130 15.35 -6.48 11.49
CA GLN A 130 16.14 -5.68 12.43
C GLN A 130 15.70 -4.22 12.39
N HIS A 131 15.54 -3.61 13.57
CA HIS A 131 15.23 -2.19 13.77
C HIS A 131 13.79 -1.74 13.47
N TRP A 132 12.86 -2.67 13.29
CA TRP A 132 11.45 -2.32 13.21
C TRP A 132 10.91 -1.95 14.59
N LEU A 133 10.03 -0.97 14.63
CA LEU A 133 9.36 -0.46 15.82
C LEU A 133 7.84 -0.68 15.67
N TRP A 134 7.16 -0.85 16.79
CA TRP A 134 5.70 -0.79 16.78
C TRP A 134 5.23 0.57 16.29
N PRO A 135 4.33 0.65 15.30
CA PRO A 135 3.87 1.92 14.73
C PRO A 135 3.00 2.72 15.68
N THR A 136 2.51 2.09 16.73
CA THR A 136 1.73 2.73 17.81
C THR A 136 1.75 1.84 19.04
N SER A 137 1.46 2.39 20.20
CA SER A 137 1.17 1.58 21.39
C SER A 137 -0.19 0.87 21.19
N HIS A 138 -0.32 -0.34 21.66
CA HIS A 138 -1.56 -1.12 21.61
C HIS A 138 -1.80 -1.83 22.92
N GLY A 139 -3.04 -1.84 23.37
CA GLY A 139 -3.45 -2.45 24.65
C GLY A 139 -4.01 -3.86 24.51
N SER A 140 -4.03 -4.41 23.29
CA SER A 140 -4.56 -5.74 22.97
C SER A 140 -3.75 -6.38 21.85
N ALA A 141 -3.77 -7.71 21.81
CA ALA A 141 -3.09 -8.45 20.75
C ALA A 141 -3.50 -7.98 19.35
N PRO A 142 -2.54 -7.82 18.43
CA PRO A 142 -2.80 -7.47 17.04
C PRO A 142 -3.74 -8.47 16.37
N ARG A 143 -4.64 -7.99 15.52
CA ARG A 143 -5.57 -8.84 14.76
C ARG A 143 -5.13 -8.95 13.33
N SER A 144 -4.78 -10.15 12.89
CA SER A 144 -4.47 -10.42 11.48
C SER A 144 -5.70 -10.17 10.60
N VAL A 145 -5.47 -9.56 9.43
CA VAL A 145 -6.51 -9.24 8.46
C VAL A 145 -6.27 -10.05 7.18
N PRO A 146 -7.32 -10.61 6.56
CA PRO A 146 -7.18 -11.22 5.23
C PRO A 146 -6.52 -10.25 4.25
N GLY A 147 -5.46 -10.70 3.57
CA GLY A 147 -4.68 -9.84 2.67
C GLY A 147 -3.29 -9.48 3.19
N GLY A 148 -2.95 -9.81 4.46
CA GLY A 148 -1.57 -9.75 4.96
C GLY A 148 -1.23 -8.60 5.91
N GLY A 149 -2.20 -7.80 6.30
CA GLY A 149 -2.02 -6.74 7.31
C GLY A 149 -2.45 -7.15 8.72
N ILE A 150 -2.25 -6.25 9.67
CA ILE A 150 -2.75 -6.34 11.05
C ILE A 150 -3.55 -5.09 11.42
N LEU A 151 -4.51 -5.26 12.32
CA LEU A 151 -5.20 -4.16 13.01
C LEU A 151 -4.63 -4.02 14.42
N LEU A 152 -4.20 -2.80 14.74
CA LEU A 152 -3.77 -2.40 16.07
C LEU A 152 -4.87 -1.50 16.66
N LEU A 153 -5.55 -1.99 17.68
CA LEU A 153 -6.63 -1.25 18.35
C LEU A 153 -6.04 -0.20 19.29
N GLY A 154 -6.69 0.95 19.33
CA GLY A 154 -6.26 2.07 20.18
C GLY A 154 -7.36 3.08 20.39
N THR A 155 -7.02 4.35 20.47
CA THR A 155 -7.94 5.47 20.62
C THR A 155 -7.81 6.44 19.46
N VAL A 156 -8.91 7.10 19.07
CA VAL A 156 -8.88 8.16 18.06
C VAL A 156 -7.95 9.27 18.53
N GLY A 157 -7.10 9.78 17.62
CA GLY A 157 -6.09 10.78 17.93
C GLY A 157 -4.78 10.24 18.52
N GLN A 158 -4.67 8.92 18.74
CA GLN A 158 -3.44 8.31 19.20
C GLN A 158 -2.33 8.43 18.14
N ALA A 159 -1.11 8.78 18.59
CA ALA A 159 0.02 8.98 17.70
C ALA A 159 0.39 7.70 16.93
N ILE A 160 0.58 7.85 15.63
CA ILE A 160 1.11 6.82 14.74
C ILE A 160 2.50 7.25 14.30
N ARG A 161 3.46 6.32 14.41
CA ARG A 161 4.87 6.55 14.13
C ARG A 161 5.36 5.66 13.01
N ALA A 162 6.35 6.14 12.26
CA ALA A 162 7.02 5.32 11.26
C ALA A 162 7.67 4.12 11.93
N ALA A 163 7.29 2.91 11.54
CA ALA A 163 7.83 1.68 12.11
C ALA A 163 9.31 1.48 11.77
N CYS A 164 9.80 2.19 10.74
CA CYS A 164 11.20 2.26 10.36
C CYS A 164 11.49 3.53 9.58
N ALA A 165 12.77 3.93 9.51
CA ALA A 165 13.21 5.04 8.68
C ALA A 165 12.96 4.77 7.19
N GLY A 166 12.60 5.80 6.43
CA GLY A 166 12.35 5.67 5.00
C GLY A 166 11.82 6.93 4.35
N ARG A 167 11.36 6.77 3.12
CA ARG A 167 10.80 7.85 2.33
C ARG A 167 9.30 7.66 2.13
N VAL A 168 8.53 8.68 2.42
CA VAL A 168 7.09 8.71 2.14
C VAL A 168 6.88 8.72 0.62
N VAL A 169 6.25 7.68 0.09
CA VAL A 169 6.00 7.53 -1.36
C VAL A 169 4.53 7.69 -1.73
N TYR A 170 3.66 7.76 -0.72
CA TYR A 170 2.27 8.11 -0.84
C TYR A 170 1.73 8.65 0.49
N ALA A 171 0.92 9.72 0.43
CA ALA A 171 0.19 10.26 1.57
C ALA A 171 -1.15 10.85 1.08
N GLY A 172 -2.27 10.19 1.39
CA GLY A 172 -3.59 10.62 0.92
C GLY A 172 -4.70 9.60 1.09
N SER A 173 -5.89 9.90 0.55
CA SER A 173 -7.11 9.07 0.68
C SER A 173 -7.60 8.48 -0.65
N GLY A 174 -6.76 8.46 -1.69
CA GLY A 174 -7.14 8.02 -3.04
C GLY A 174 -7.29 6.51 -3.21
N ILE A 175 -6.91 5.69 -2.24
CA ILE A 175 -7.01 4.23 -2.32
C ILE A 175 -8.24 3.77 -1.53
N ARG A 176 -9.23 3.21 -2.24
CA ARG A 176 -10.47 2.75 -1.62
C ARG A 176 -10.22 1.69 -0.56
N GLY A 177 -10.94 1.77 0.55
CA GLY A 177 -10.88 0.81 1.65
C GLY A 177 -9.83 1.11 2.72
N TYR A 178 -8.90 2.05 2.45
CA TYR A 178 -7.83 2.39 3.39
C TYR A 178 -8.05 3.71 4.15
N GLY A 179 -9.06 4.52 3.73
CA GLY A 179 -9.20 5.88 4.26
C GLY A 179 -7.96 6.72 3.92
N ASN A 180 -7.49 7.54 4.86
CA ASN A 180 -6.19 8.16 4.71
C ASN A 180 -5.10 7.09 4.91
N LEU A 181 -4.16 7.07 4.00
CA LEU A 181 -3.10 6.08 3.90
C LEU A 181 -1.75 6.77 3.72
N ILE A 182 -0.76 6.31 4.46
CA ILE A 182 0.65 6.64 4.25
C ILE A 182 1.36 5.36 3.79
N ILE A 183 2.19 5.45 2.75
CA ILE A 183 3.10 4.38 2.35
C ILE A 183 4.52 4.90 2.45
N ILE A 184 5.37 4.17 3.18
CA ILE A 184 6.78 4.48 3.37
C ILE A 184 7.62 3.40 2.70
N LYS A 185 8.61 3.84 1.91
CA LYS A 185 9.62 2.99 1.28
C LYS A 185 10.86 2.96 2.17
N HIS A 186 11.26 1.76 2.61
CA HIS A 186 12.40 1.55 3.53
C HIS A 186 13.66 1.03 2.84
N GLY A 187 13.62 0.80 1.57
CA GLY A 187 14.71 0.25 0.76
C GLY A 187 14.19 -0.11 -0.62
N ASP A 188 14.90 -0.98 -1.34
CA ASP A 188 14.52 -1.27 -2.72
C ASP A 188 13.29 -2.16 -2.85
N SER A 189 13.00 -2.99 -1.86
CA SER A 189 11.91 -3.97 -1.95
C SER A 189 10.90 -3.92 -0.82
N VAL A 190 11.10 -3.07 0.20
CA VAL A 190 10.29 -3.05 1.42
C VAL A 190 9.44 -1.79 1.47
N LEU A 191 8.14 -1.97 1.62
CA LEU A 191 7.16 -0.91 1.86
C LEU A 191 6.39 -1.20 3.14
N SER A 192 6.08 -0.17 3.92
CA SER A 192 5.07 -0.24 4.98
C SER A 192 3.90 0.69 4.68
N ALA A 193 2.72 0.31 5.14
CA ALA A 193 1.49 1.08 4.97
C ALA A 193 0.78 1.28 6.29
N TYR A 194 0.25 2.49 6.47
CA TYR A 194 -0.45 2.96 7.66
C TYR A 194 -1.79 3.53 7.21
N ALA A 195 -2.89 2.83 7.48
CA ALA A 195 -4.22 3.22 7.03
C ALA A 195 -5.20 3.46 8.17
N HIS A 196 -6.35 4.03 7.85
CA HIS A 196 -7.34 4.52 8.80
C HIS A 196 -6.80 5.62 9.70
N THR A 197 -5.93 6.46 9.12
CA THR A 197 -5.29 7.58 9.84
C THR A 197 -6.10 8.87 9.68
N VAL A 198 -5.87 9.80 10.59
CA VAL A 198 -6.29 11.20 10.49
C VAL A 198 -5.07 12.10 10.68
N ASP A 199 -5.19 13.39 10.36
CA ASP A 199 -4.15 14.41 10.61
C ASP A 199 -2.77 13.96 10.12
N LEU A 200 -2.64 13.74 8.80
CA LEU A 200 -1.36 13.37 8.20
C LEU A 200 -0.30 14.43 8.49
N ALA A 201 0.73 14.09 9.28
CA ALA A 201 1.83 14.98 9.64
C ALA A 201 2.96 15.00 8.60
N VAL A 202 2.88 14.14 7.59
CA VAL A 202 3.89 13.99 6.55
C VAL A 202 3.31 14.13 5.15
N ARG A 203 4.17 14.38 4.17
CA ARG A 203 3.82 14.51 2.74
C ARG A 203 4.68 13.61 1.87
N GLU A 204 4.21 13.36 0.67
CA GLU A 204 4.98 12.62 -0.34
C GLU A 204 6.35 13.25 -0.61
N GLY A 205 7.35 12.38 -0.74
CA GLY A 205 8.75 12.75 -0.94
C GLY A 205 9.52 13.06 0.34
N GLN A 206 8.88 13.16 1.51
CA GLN A 206 9.51 13.41 2.79
C GLN A 206 10.30 12.18 3.28
N GLU A 207 11.51 12.40 3.79
CA GLU A 207 12.25 11.40 4.55
C GLU A 207 11.80 11.43 6.01
N VAL A 208 11.61 10.25 6.60
CA VAL A 208 11.18 10.09 7.99
C VAL A 208 12.11 9.14 8.73
N GLY A 209 12.35 9.43 10.00
CA GLY A 209 13.09 8.54 10.91
C GLY A 209 12.20 7.43 11.48
N GLY A 210 12.80 6.31 11.89
CA GLY A 210 12.09 5.30 12.69
C GLY A 210 11.60 5.92 14.01
N GLY A 211 10.34 5.71 14.37
CA GLY A 211 9.71 6.32 15.54
C GLY A 211 9.22 7.76 15.35
N GLU A 212 9.48 8.39 14.20
CA GLU A 212 8.95 9.73 13.88
C GLU A 212 7.43 9.68 13.75
N GLU A 213 6.75 10.67 14.30
CA GLU A 213 5.29 10.77 14.21
C GLU A 213 4.87 11.17 12.79
N ILE A 214 3.97 10.38 12.20
CA ILE A 214 3.55 10.55 10.81
C ILE A 214 2.06 10.85 10.66
N ALA A 215 1.24 10.49 11.64
CA ALA A 215 -0.21 10.72 11.64
C ALA A 215 -0.80 10.43 13.03
N HIS A 216 -2.12 10.58 13.12
CA HIS A 216 -2.90 10.11 14.26
C HIS A 216 -3.88 9.01 13.84
N MET A 217 -4.25 8.16 14.81
CA MET A 217 -5.21 7.08 14.60
C MET A 217 -6.61 7.63 14.37
N GLY A 218 -7.25 7.18 13.31
CA GLY A 218 -8.64 7.45 13.02
C GLY A 218 -9.53 6.27 13.37
N THR A 219 -10.65 6.15 12.65
CA THR A 219 -11.56 5.03 12.74
C THR A 219 -11.41 4.12 11.52
N GLY A 220 -11.33 2.83 11.78
CA GLY A 220 -11.33 1.77 10.79
C GLY A 220 -12.74 1.24 10.53
N PRO A 221 -12.85 0.00 10.01
CA PRO A 221 -14.12 -0.66 9.80
C PRO A 221 -14.95 -0.73 11.09
N HIS A 222 -16.27 -0.57 10.96
CA HIS A 222 -17.23 -0.58 12.07
C HIS A 222 -17.03 0.53 13.10
N ASP A 223 -16.45 1.68 12.69
CA ASP A 223 -16.19 2.84 13.55
C ASP A 223 -15.31 2.55 14.78
N ILE A 224 -14.48 1.51 14.68
CA ILE A 224 -13.53 1.15 15.73
C ILE A 224 -12.23 1.92 15.51
N ALA A 225 -11.70 2.55 16.58
CA ALA A 225 -10.39 3.18 16.54
C ALA A 225 -9.30 2.11 16.34
N ALA A 226 -8.69 2.10 15.17
CA ALA A 226 -7.70 1.11 14.79
C ALA A 226 -6.76 1.64 13.71
N LEU A 227 -5.48 1.31 13.82
CA LEU A 227 -4.51 1.43 12.74
C LEU A 227 -4.49 0.13 11.95
N TYR A 228 -4.68 0.20 10.64
CA TYR A 228 -4.29 -0.89 9.75
C TYR A 228 -2.82 -0.72 9.38
N PHE A 229 -2.03 -1.75 9.66
CA PHE A 229 -0.59 -1.78 9.37
C PHE A 229 -0.26 -2.98 8.48
N GLU A 230 0.49 -2.75 7.42
CA GLU A 230 0.87 -3.77 6.45
C GLU A 230 2.32 -3.58 6.02
N ILE A 231 3.04 -4.67 5.82
CA ILE A 231 4.38 -4.69 5.22
C ILE A 231 4.31 -5.45 3.90
N ARG A 232 4.95 -4.91 2.86
CA ARG A 232 5.11 -5.60 1.58
C ARG A 232 6.57 -5.79 1.22
N LEU A 233 6.89 -7.01 0.78
CA LEU A 233 8.18 -7.34 0.15
C LEU A 233 7.96 -7.57 -1.34
N SER A 234 8.63 -6.79 -2.18
CA SER A 234 8.49 -6.88 -3.64
C SER A 234 7.03 -6.88 -4.10
N GLY A 235 6.22 -5.97 -3.55
CA GLY A 235 4.81 -5.81 -3.85
C GLY A 235 3.86 -6.83 -3.21
N LYS A 236 4.38 -7.86 -2.53
CA LYS A 236 3.56 -8.89 -1.88
C LYS A 236 3.40 -8.63 -0.38
N PRO A 237 2.18 -8.69 0.15
CA PRO A 237 1.95 -8.63 1.58
C PRO A 237 2.68 -9.76 2.32
N VAL A 238 3.27 -9.42 3.45
CA VAL A 238 3.91 -10.37 4.38
C VAL A 238 3.34 -10.14 5.79
N ASP A 239 3.50 -11.12 6.67
CA ASP A 239 3.04 -10.99 8.06
C ASP A 239 3.89 -9.94 8.81
N PRO A 240 3.29 -8.80 9.23
CA PRO A 240 4.03 -7.76 9.93
C PRO A 240 4.61 -8.22 11.27
N LEU A 241 3.99 -9.21 11.92
CA LEU A 241 4.45 -9.72 13.23
C LEU A 241 5.81 -10.41 13.14
N SER A 242 6.22 -10.87 11.94
CA SER A 242 7.55 -11.42 11.73
C SER A 242 8.66 -10.36 11.69
N PHE A 243 8.29 -9.08 11.61
CA PHE A 243 9.22 -7.94 11.55
C PHE A 243 9.22 -7.12 12.84
N LEU A 244 8.08 -7.03 13.50
CA LEU A 244 7.92 -6.24 14.71
C LEU A 244 8.60 -6.93 15.90
N PRO A 245 9.15 -6.16 16.88
CA PRO A 245 9.75 -6.74 18.05
C PRO A 245 8.71 -7.57 18.83
N GLY A 246 9.14 -8.71 19.37
CA GLY A 246 8.30 -9.51 20.28
C GLY A 246 7.84 -8.68 21.48
N GLU A 247 6.65 -8.99 21.99
CA GLU A 247 6.11 -8.39 23.22
C GLU A 247 6.85 -8.89 24.46
#